data_06cfb06e0d8ba729a02f9f3c4f2afcf8
#
_entry.id   06cfb06e0d8ba729a02f9f3c4f2afcf8
#
_cell.length_a   1.000
_cell.length_b   1.000
_cell.length_c   1.000
_cell.angle_alpha   90.00
_cell.angle_beta   90.00
_cell.angle_gamma   90.00
#
_symmetry.space_group_name_H-M   'P 1'
#
loop_
_entity.id
_entity.type
_entity.pdbx_description
1 polymer ?
#
loop_
_entity_poly.entity_id
_entity_poly.type
_entity_poly.pdbx_seq_one_letter_code
_entity_poly.pdbx_strand_id
1 'polypeptide(L)'
;YSFKNQSNELGGYAALNSKKTSLVMDVGPSPDKKFSSNYQSGALSFEIISNGKKLICNSGYFQNHNHQLNELSKSSAIHSTLILDDRSSCKFDKTKNKSPKISHGVKILKKNIVFEKNYWKINAAHDGYLKQYGIIHEREIEFYPEQIKFVGYDKIISKNGIKNLKFEIRFHLQPNIKIMKTQNNKSILIDLDGQGWKFNSNKNNMSIDNGLYFGGKDSFVDNQNIVISGMTNEENQTIRWEITKL
;
A
#
# COMPACT_ATOMS: atom_id res chain seq x y z
N TYR A 1 -19.82 -18.15 -18.52
CA TYR A 1 -20.51 -16.91 -18.10
C TYR A 1 -19.59 -15.74 -18.43
N SER A 2 -19.93 -14.94 -19.45
CA SER A 2 -19.24 -13.67 -19.73
C SER A 2 -19.90 -12.60 -18.86
N PHE A 3 -19.18 -12.11 -17.86
CA PHE A 3 -19.60 -10.92 -17.10
C PHE A 3 -19.40 -9.69 -17.99
N LYS A 4 -20.39 -9.33 -18.78
CA LYS A 4 -20.46 -8.01 -19.44
C LYS A 4 -20.85 -6.99 -18.36
N ASN A 5 -20.04 -5.94 -18.19
CA ASN A 5 -20.21 -4.81 -17.24
C ASN A 5 -19.89 -5.09 -15.77
N GLN A 6 -18.75 -5.67 -15.45
CA GLN A 6 -18.21 -5.51 -14.12
C GLN A 6 -17.53 -4.14 -14.00
N SER A 7 -18.04 -3.32 -13.08
CA SER A 7 -17.22 -2.22 -12.57
C SER A 7 -15.99 -2.88 -11.93
N ASN A 8 -14.77 -2.52 -12.35
CA ASN A 8 -13.54 -3.03 -11.74
C ASN A 8 -13.34 -2.47 -10.32
N GLU A 9 -14.43 -2.10 -9.67
CA GLU A 9 -14.51 -1.61 -8.31
C GLU A 9 -15.65 -2.30 -7.58
N LEU A 10 -15.36 -2.85 -6.41
CA LEU A 10 -16.33 -3.46 -5.51
C LEU A 10 -15.96 -3.18 -4.06
N GLY A 11 -16.91 -2.64 -3.28
CA GLY A 11 -16.75 -2.46 -1.84
C GLY A 11 -15.58 -1.54 -1.44
N GLY A 12 -15.20 -0.58 -2.28
CA GLY A 12 -14.06 0.31 -2.06
C GLY A 12 -12.73 -0.23 -2.55
N TYR A 13 -12.71 -1.37 -3.25
CA TYR A 13 -11.50 -1.93 -3.87
C TYR A 13 -11.60 -1.84 -5.38
N ALA A 14 -10.52 -1.35 -6.01
CA ALA A 14 -10.35 -1.36 -7.46
C ALA A 14 -9.42 -2.51 -7.86
N ALA A 15 -9.71 -3.18 -8.99
CA ALA A 15 -8.95 -4.31 -9.46
C ALA A 15 -8.56 -4.20 -10.93
N LEU A 16 -7.32 -4.59 -11.26
CA LEU A 16 -6.80 -4.79 -12.62
C LEU A 16 -6.43 -6.26 -12.76
N ASN A 17 -7.16 -6.99 -13.61
CA ASN A 17 -7.03 -8.45 -13.72
C ASN A 17 -6.62 -8.88 -15.12
N SER A 18 -5.44 -9.49 -15.27
CA SER A 18 -5.04 -10.27 -16.44
C SER A 18 -5.21 -11.77 -16.19
N LYS A 19 -4.85 -12.62 -17.17
CA LYS A 19 -5.03 -14.08 -17.06
C LYS A 19 -4.30 -14.70 -15.85
N LYS A 20 -3.14 -14.19 -15.48
CA LYS A 20 -2.26 -14.79 -14.45
C LYS A 20 -1.79 -13.81 -13.38
N THR A 21 -2.07 -12.52 -13.57
CA THR A 21 -1.59 -11.47 -12.69
C THR A 21 -2.71 -10.49 -12.42
N SER A 22 -2.89 -10.14 -11.16
CA SER A 22 -3.87 -9.15 -10.72
C SER A 22 -3.26 -8.17 -9.74
N LEU A 23 -3.82 -6.96 -9.74
CA LEU A 23 -3.58 -5.92 -8.76
C LEU A 23 -4.92 -5.54 -8.15
N VAL A 24 -4.98 -5.44 -6.82
CA VAL A 24 -6.13 -4.92 -6.08
C VAL A 24 -5.64 -3.77 -5.20
N MET A 25 -6.32 -2.62 -5.26
CA MET A 25 -5.98 -1.42 -4.49
C MET A 25 -7.19 -0.95 -3.68
N ASP A 26 -6.96 -0.59 -2.42
CA ASP A 26 -7.96 0.06 -1.56
C ASP A 26 -8.17 1.51 -2.02
N VAL A 27 -9.35 1.79 -2.56
CA VAL A 27 -9.77 3.11 -3.04
C VAL A 27 -11.05 3.59 -2.35
N GLY A 28 -11.36 2.99 -1.21
CA GLY A 28 -12.54 3.29 -0.39
C GLY A 28 -12.27 4.35 0.68
N PRO A 29 -13.30 5.12 1.09
CA PRO A 29 -13.22 5.97 2.26
C PRO A 29 -13.25 5.12 3.54
N SER A 30 -12.81 5.71 4.66
CA SER A 30 -13.02 5.09 5.96
C SER A 30 -14.52 4.92 6.27
N PRO A 31 -14.91 3.84 6.95
CA PRO A 31 -16.30 3.67 7.38
C PRO A 31 -16.66 4.64 8.51
N ASP A 32 -17.95 4.81 8.76
CA ASP A 32 -18.43 5.53 9.94
C ASP A 32 -17.87 4.93 11.24
N LYS A 33 -17.67 5.77 12.26
CA LYS A 33 -17.11 5.39 13.56
C LYS A 33 -17.77 4.15 14.16
N LYS A 34 -19.08 3.99 14.03
CA LYS A 34 -19.83 2.84 14.58
C LYS A 34 -19.43 1.49 13.95
N PHE A 35 -18.94 1.48 12.69
CA PHE A 35 -18.55 0.29 11.95
C PHE A 35 -17.03 0.10 11.83
N SER A 36 -16.23 0.90 12.55
CA SER A 36 -14.78 0.98 12.36
C SER A 36 -13.93 0.12 13.30
N SER A 37 -14.56 -0.75 14.11
CA SER A 37 -13.84 -1.58 15.10
C SER A 37 -12.78 -2.49 14.48
N ASN A 38 -12.99 -2.97 13.26
CA ASN A 38 -12.06 -3.84 12.52
C ASN A 38 -11.37 -3.11 11.35
N TYR A 39 -11.58 -1.81 11.20
CA TYR A 39 -10.97 -1.03 10.14
C TYR A 39 -9.48 -0.85 10.37
N GLN A 40 -8.73 -0.78 9.28
CA GLN A 40 -7.27 -0.61 9.25
C GLN A 40 -6.91 0.60 8.38
N SER A 41 -5.81 1.28 8.71
CA SER A 41 -5.35 2.48 7.99
C SER A 41 -4.63 2.13 6.67
N GLY A 42 -5.30 1.37 5.82
CA GLY A 42 -4.77 0.86 4.56
C GLY A 42 -5.11 1.68 3.32
N ALA A 43 -5.51 2.96 3.46
CA ALA A 43 -5.89 3.77 2.31
C ALA A 43 -4.80 3.79 1.23
N LEU A 44 -5.20 3.53 -0.03
CA LEU A 44 -4.35 3.36 -1.22
C LEU A 44 -3.31 2.24 -1.10
N SER A 45 -3.41 1.35 -0.11
CA SER A 45 -2.60 0.14 -0.12
C SER A 45 -3.04 -0.80 -1.25
N PHE A 46 -2.13 -1.65 -1.68
CA PHE A 46 -2.42 -2.56 -2.78
C PHE A 46 -1.78 -3.93 -2.57
N GLU A 47 -2.30 -4.91 -3.28
CA GLU A 47 -1.76 -6.25 -3.38
C GLU A 47 -1.53 -6.64 -4.84
N ILE A 48 -0.45 -7.35 -5.13
CA ILE A 48 -0.16 -7.96 -6.44
C ILE A 48 -0.12 -9.46 -6.27
N ILE A 49 -0.90 -10.15 -7.10
CA ILE A 49 -0.96 -11.61 -7.16
C ILE A 49 -0.44 -12.05 -8.53
N SER A 50 0.50 -13.00 -8.56
CA SER A 50 1.00 -13.61 -9.79
C SER A 50 0.93 -15.12 -9.67
N ASN A 51 0.26 -15.77 -10.66
CA ASN A 51 0.03 -17.21 -10.68
C ASN A 51 -0.53 -17.76 -9.35
N GLY A 52 -1.49 -17.03 -8.75
CA GLY A 52 -2.14 -17.41 -7.50
C GLY A 52 -1.33 -17.15 -6.22
N LYS A 53 -0.11 -16.58 -6.31
CA LYS A 53 0.75 -16.26 -5.17
C LYS A 53 0.86 -14.75 -4.99
N LYS A 54 0.81 -14.28 -3.75
CA LYS A 54 0.96 -12.85 -3.42
C LYS A 54 2.42 -12.43 -3.53
N LEU A 55 2.73 -11.49 -4.41
CA LEU A 55 4.03 -10.84 -4.52
C LEU A 55 4.13 -9.65 -3.55
N ILE A 56 3.18 -8.73 -3.66
CA ILE A 56 2.98 -7.63 -2.73
C ILE A 56 1.68 -7.91 -1.97
N CYS A 57 1.70 -7.74 -0.67
CA CYS A 57 0.53 -7.94 0.18
C CYS A 57 0.42 -6.84 1.23
N ASN A 58 -0.62 -6.88 2.04
CA ASN A 58 -0.67 -6.21 3.34
C ASN A 58 -0.38 -7.24 4.44
N SER A 59 0.10 -6.81 5.59
CA SER A 59 0.51 -7.73 6.66
C SER A 59 -0.66 -8.46 7.34
N GLY A 60 -1.90 -8.08 7.04
CA GLY A 60 -3.08 -8.69 7.64
C GLY A 60 -3.50 -8.06 8.97
N TYR A 61 -4.37 -8.73 9.72
CA TYR A 61 -4.99 -8.21 10.93
C TYR A 61 -4.85 -9.16 12.11
N PHE A 62 -4.27 -8.68 13.21
CA PHE A 62 -4.16 -9.43 14.46
C PHE A 62 -5.45 -9.25 15.28
N GLN A 63 -6.22 -10.33 15.47
CA GLN A 63 -7.61 -10.24 15.95
C GLN A 63 -7.78 -10.07 17.45
N ASN A 64 -6.78 -10.42 18.26
CA ASN A 64 -6.87 -10.27 19.72
C ASN A 64 -6.78 -8.80 20.14
N HIS A 65 -7.92 -8.21 20.47
CA HIS A 65 -8.04 -6.79 20.84
C HIS A 65 -7.30 -6.38 22.12
N ASN A 66 -6.96 -7.33 22.98
CA ASN A 66 -6.25 -7.07 24.24
C ASN A 66 -4.73 -7.12 24.06
N HIS A 67 -4.24 -7.45 22.88
CA HIS A 67 -2.82 -7.56 22.59
C HIS A 67 -2.33 -6.31 21.83
N GLN A 68 -1.13 -5.82 22.16
CA GLN A 68 -0.53 -4.65 21.51
C GLN A 68 -0.42 -4.76 19.98
N LEU A 69 -0.26 -5.97 19.43
CA LEU A 69 -0.22 -6.23 17.99
C LEU A 69 -1.55 -5.93 17.29
N ASN A 70 -2.69 -5.89 18.01
CA ASN A 70 -3.94 -5.44 17.42
C ASN A 70 -3.90 -3.96 17.02
N GLU A 71 -3.35 -3.08 17.88
CA GLU A 71 -3.16 -1.67 17.53
C GLU A 71 -2.19 -1.51 16.35
N LEU A 72 -1.07 -2.23 16.37
CA LEU A 72 -0.10 -2.24 15.28
C LEU A 72 -0.76 -2.67 13.96
N SER A 73 -1.58 -3.74 13.97
CA SER A 73 -2.26 -4.26 12.79
C SER A 73 -3.30 -3.29 12.19
N LYS A 74 -3.63 -2.19 12.88
CA LYS A 74 -4.49 -1.11 12.36
C LYS A 74 -3.71 0.04 11.74
N SER A 75 -2.39 0.09 11.91
CA SER A 75 -1.55 1.19 11.43
C SER A 75 -1.30 1.13 9.93
N SER A 76 -0.96 2.27 9.32
CA SER A 76 -0.49 2.29 7.93
C SER A 76 0.85 1.57 7.74
N ALA A 77 1.62 1.39 8.83
CA ALA A 77 2.94 0.76 8.78
C ALA A 77 2.92 -0.71 8.37
N ILE A 78 1.78 -1.39 8.53
CA ILE A 78 1.60 -2.79 8.12
C ILE A 78 0.90 -2.96 6.76
N HIS A 79 0.73 -1.86 6.03
CA HIS A 79 0.11 -1.82 4.71
C HIS A 79 1.10 -1.35 3.65
N SER A 80 0.92 -1.82 2.40
CA SER A 80 1.73 -1.39 1.25
C SER A 80 1.29 -0.01 0.77
N THR A 81 1.57 1.03 1.59
CA THR A 81 1.16 2.43 1.38
C THR A 81 2.18 3.42 1.93
N LEU A 82 1.88 4.72 1.78
CA LEU A 82 2.65 5.85 2.31
C LEU A 82 2.41 6.03 3.82
N ILE A 83 3.49 6.33 4.54
CA ILE A 83 3.50 6.77 5.92
C ILE A 83 4.21 8.13 5.97
N LEU A 84 3.67 9.09 6.72
CA LEU A 84 4.28 10.39 6.94
C LEU A 84 4.57 10.58 8.44
N ASP A 85 5.82 10.95 8.75
CA ASP A 85 6.27 11.31 10.11
C ASP A 85 5.88 10.24 11.16
N ASP A 86 6.07 8.96 10.79
CA ASP A 86 5.70 7.77 11.56
C ASP A 86 4.22 7.73 12.00
N ARG A 87 3.32 8.39 11.24
CA ARG A 87 1.88 8.46 11.51
C ARG A 87 1.05 7.74 10.45
N SER A 88 0.01 7.09 10.91
CA SER A 88 -1.02 6.49 10.05
C SER A 88 -1.93 7.54 9.42
N SER A 89 -2.47 7.23 8.25
CA SER A 89 -3.47 8.06 7.55
C SER A 89 -4.78 8.22 8.32
N CYS A 90 -5.09 7.32 9.26
CA CYS A 90 -6.24 7.39 10.16
C CYS A 90 -5.78 7.51 11.62
N LYS A 91 -6.64 8.09 12.45
CA LYS A 91 -6.47 8.11 13.91
C LYS A 91 -7.57 7.30 14.60
N PHE A 92 -7.18 6.50 15.59
CA PHE A 92 -8.10 5.69 16.40
C PHE A 92 -8.16 6.22 17.82
N ASP A 93 -9.35 6.18 18.42
CA ASP A 93 -9.53 6.48 19.85
C ASP A 93 -9.06 5.28 20.67
N LYS A 94 -8.21 5.53 21.68
CA LYS A 94 -7.85 4.53 22.67
C LYS A 94 -8.99 4.36 23.66
N THR A 95 -9.68 3.23 23.60
CA THR A 95 -10.72 2.86 24.55
C THR A 95 -10.25 1.67 25.40
N LYS A 96 -10.32 1.80 26.72
CA LYS A 96 -10.01 0.67 27.62
C LYS A 96 -10.96 -0.50 27.33
N ASN A 97 -10.41 -1.69 27.14
CA ASN A 97 -11.13 -2.96 26.97
C ASN A 97 -12.10 -3.05 25.75
N LYS A 98 -11.95 -2.20 24.74
CA LYS A 98 -12.74 -2.26 23.50
C LYS A 98 -11.82 -2.06 22.29
N SER A 99 -12.17 -2.67 21.16
CA SER A 99 -11.47 -2.41 19.90
C SER A 99 -11.47 -0.91 19.59
N PRO A 100 -10.29 -0.29 19.34
CA PRO A 100 -10.20 1.11 19.00
C PRO A 100 -11.05 1.44 17.76
N LYS A 101 -11.82 2.53 17.83
CA LYS A 101 -12.64 3.04 16.72
C LYS A 101 -12.01 4.28 16.11
N ILE A 102 -12.28 4.53 14.84
CA ILE A 102 -11.82 5.73 14.15
C ILE A 102 -12.30 6.99 14.86
N SER A 103 -11.37 7.91 15.15
CA SER A 103 -11.65 9.30 15.53
C SER A 103 -11.41 10.26 14.37
N HIS A 104 -10.50 9.91 13.47
CA HIS A 104 -10.27 10.63 12.23
C HIS A 104 -9.96 9.62 11.11
N GLY A 105 -10.84 9.54 10.14
CA GLY A 105 -10.72 8.66 8.97
C GLY A 105 -10.26 9.42 7.73
N VAL A 106 -10.23 8.72 6.59
CA VAL A 106 -9.90 9.29 5.28
C VAL A 106 -11.13 9.45 4.40
N LYS A 107 -11.11 10.49 3.58
CA LYS A 107 -12.02 10.66 2.43
C LYS A 107 -11.21 10.48 1.15
N ILE A 108 -11.82 9.86 0.16
CA ILE A 108 -11.24 9.77 -1.17
C ILE A 108 -11.59 11.05 -1.93
N LEU A 109 -10.56 11.78 -2.35
CA LEU A 109 -10.68 13.07 -3.04
C LEU A 109 -10.72 12.91 -4.57
N LYS A 110 -10.11 11.84 -5.07
CA LYS A 110 -10.00 11.53 -6.49
C LYS A 110 -9.98 10.01 -6.65
N LYS A 111 -10.64 9.52 -7.68
CA LYS A 111 -10.60 8.12 -8.09
C LYS A 111 -10.87 8.01 -9.57
N ASN A 112 -9.98 7.30 -10.28
CA ASN A 112 -10.11 7.02 -11.71
C ASN A 112 -9.53 5.65 -12.04
N ILE A 113 -10.26 4.85 -12.79
CA ILE A 113 -9.85 3.54 -13.29
C ILE A 113 -9.95 3.57 -14.80
N VAL A 114 -8.86 3.31 -15.50
CA VAL A 114 -8.75 3.44 -16.96
C VAL A 114 -8.20 2.15 -17.56
N PHE A 115 -8.78 1.73 -18.67
CA PHE A 115 -8.33 0.59 -19.48
C PHE A 115 -7.97 1.09 -20.88
N GLU A 116 -6.68 1.31 -21.09
CA GLU A 116 -6.12 1.64 -22.40
C GLU A 116 -5.66 0.38 -23.13
N LYS A 117 -5.38 0.49 -24.41
CA LYS A 117 -4.95 -0.65 -25.23
C LYS A 117 -3.68 -1.35 -24.70
N ASN A 118 -2.72 -0.57 -24.22
CA ASN A 118 -1.40 -1.07 -23.84
C ASN A 118 -1.19 -1.13 -22.33
N TYR A 119 -1.99 -0.47 -21.53
CA TYR A 119 -1.91 -0.45 -20.07
C TYR A 119 -3.25 -0.18 -19.42
N TRP A 120 -3.39 -0.60 -18.18
CA TRP A 120 -4.53 -0.31 -17.33
C TRP A 120 -4.04 0.48 -16.13
N LYS A 121 -4.89 1.33 -15.57
CA LYS A 121 -4.48 2.25 -14.53
C LYS A 121 -5.53 2.44 -13.44
N ILE A 122 -5.08 2.48 -12.18
CA ILE A 122 -5.83 3.00 -11.04
C ILE A 122 -5.12 4.25 -10.54
N ASN A 123 -5.87 5.34 -10.39
CA ASN A 123 -5.39 6.58 -9.77
C ASN A 123 -6.38 7.00 -8.69
N ALA A 124 -5.92 7.20 -7.46
CA ALA A 124 -6.75 7.67 -6.36
C ALA A 124 -5.95 8.58 -5.41
N ALA A 125 -6.67 9.44 -4.67
CA ALA A 125 -6.09 10.34 -3.69
C ALA A 125 -6.95 10.41 -2.43
N HIS A 126 -6.31 10.59 -1.26
CA HIS A 126 -7.00 10.73 0.02
C HIS A 126 -6.47 11.89 0.86
N ASP A 127 -7.30 12.36 1.81
CA ASP A 127 -7.05 13.49 2.71
C ASP A 127 -6.50 13.09 4.09
N GLY A 128 -6.11 11.84 4.31
CA GLY A 128 -5.74 11.32 5.64
C GLY A 128 -4.64 12.13 6.36
N TYR A 129 -3.75 12.77 5.62
CA TYR A 129 -2.70 13.63 6.16
C TYR A 129 -3.00 15.13 6.05
N LEU A 130 -4.15 15.52 5.46
CA LEU A 130 -4.47 16.92 5.17
C LEU A 130 -4.66 17.74 6.45
N LYS A 131 -5.42 17.21 7.41
CA LYS A 131 -5.71 17.93 8.67
C LYS A 131 -4.46 18.17 9.51
N GLN A 132 -3.55 17.20 9.57
CA GLN A 132 -2.38 17.27 10.44
C GLN A 132 -1.21 18.00 9.78
N TYR A 133 -0.97 17.73 8.50
CA TYR A 133 0.24 18.20 7.80
C TYR A 133 -0.07 19.10 6.60
N GLY A 134 -1.32 19.27 6.20
CA GLY A 134 -1.67 19.97 4.97
C GLY A 134 -1.29 19.17 3.72
N ILE A 135 -1.18 17.84 3.82
CA ILE A 135 -0.70 16.96 2.75
C ILE A 135 -1.81 16.04 2.25
N ILE A 136 -1.91 15.91 0.94
CA ILE A 136 -2.70 14.90 0.23
C ILE A 136 -1.75 13.83 -0.30
N HIS A 137 -2.10 12.57 -0.12
CA HIS A 137 -1.45 11.45 -0.79
C HIS A 137 -2.26 11.06 -2.02
N GLU A 138 -1.64 11.07 -3.19
CA GLU A 138 -2.18 10.51 -4.44
C GLU A 138 -1.29 9.34 -4.87
N ARG A 139 -1.91 8.21 -5.21
CA ARG A 139 -1.24 7.06 -5.80
C ARG A 139 -1.83 6.75 -7.16
N GLU A 140 -0.95 6.57 -8.14
CA GLU A 140 -1.28 6.04 -9.44
C GLU A 140 -0.49 4.76 -9.68
N ILE A 141 -1.15 3.69 -10.15
CA ILE A 141 -0.51 2.44 -10.55
C ILE A 141 -0.96 2.09 -11.95
N GLU A 142 0.00 1.99 -12.86
CA GLU A 142 -0.16 1.47 -14.22
C GLU A 142 0.25 0.01 -14.28
N PHE A 143 -0.58 -0.82 -14.87
CA PHE A 143 -0.28 -2.23 -15.15
C PHE A 143 -0.17 -2.44 -16.66
N TYR A 144 0.94 -2.96 -17.11
CA TYR A 144 1.25 -3.35 -18.47
C TYR A 144 1.16 -4.88 -18.61
N PRO A 145 0.00 -5.43 -19.04
CA PRO A 145 -0.23 -6.89 -18.99
C PRO A 145 0.72 -7.71 -19.82
N GLU A 146 1.08 -7.24 -21.03
CA GLU A 146 1.99 -7.94 -21.94
C GLU A 146 3.41 -8.05 -21.40
N GLN A 147 3.87 -7.06 -20.64
CA GLN A 147 5.20 -7.02 -20.03
C GLN A 147 5.21 -7.59 -18.61
N ILE A 148 4.05 -7.86 -18.04
CA ILE A 148 3.85 -8.17 -16.62
C ILE A 148 4.62 -7.17 -15.74
N LYS A 149 4.33 -5.89 -15.97
CA LYS A 149 5.02 -4.76 -15.35
C LYS A 149 4.03 -3.82 -14.68
N PHE A 150 4.36 -3.38 -13.48
CA PHE A 150 3.65 -2.35 -12.72
C PHE A 150 4.54 -1.13 -12.56
N VAL A 151 4.01 0.05 -12.84
CA VAL A 151 4.68 1.33 -12.61
C VAL A 151 3.80 2.15 -11.67
N GLY A 152 4.34 2.51 -10.53
CA GLY A 152 3.63 3.29 -9.54
C GLY A 152 4.21 4.68 -9.34
N TYR A 153 3.34 5.62 -9.02
CA TYR A 153 3.67 6.99 -8.67
C TYR A 153 2.95 7.34 -7.37
N ASP A 154 3.72 7.55 -6.31
CA ASP A 154 3.23 8.14 -5.08
C ASP A 154 3.52 9.64 -5.10
N LYS A 155 2.46 10.47 -5.04
CA LYS A 155 2.58 11.92 -4.99
C LYS A 155 2.23 12.42 -3.61
N ILE A 156 3.14 13.17 -3.02
CA ILE A 156 2.99 13.87 -1.75
C ILE A 156 2.73 15.33 -2.09
N ILE A 157 1.46 15.76 -1.98
CA ILE A 157 1.00 17.08 -2.43
C ILE A 157 0.77 17.95 -1.21
N SER A 158 1.63 18.95 -1.00
CA SER A 158 1.49 19.92 0.08
C SER A 158 0.54 21.07 -0.34
N LYS A 159 -0.41 21.39 0.52
CA LYS A 159 -1.35 22.48 0.34
C LYS A 159 -0.93 23.77 1.04
N ASN A 160 -0.01 23.68 2.01
CA ASN A 160 0.38 24.76 2.89
C ASN A 160 1.90 24.99 2.88
N GLY A 161 2.54 24.87 1.70
CA GLY A 161 4.00 24.98 1.54
C GLY A 161 4.76 23.71 1.96
N ILE A 162 6.06 23.72 1.77
CA ILE A 162 6.97 22.60 2.05
C ILE A 162 7.03 22.32 3.55
N LYS A 163 6.92 21.04 3.93
CA LYS A 163 6.87 20.56 5.33
C LYS A 163 8.01 19.60 5.59
N ASN A 164 9.11 19.66 5.39
CA ASN A 164 10.25 18.79 5.66
C ASN A 164 9.95 17.61 6.65
N LEU A 165 9.05 16.71 6.26
CA LEU A 165 8.59 15.54 7.03
C LEU A 165 9.26 14.27 6.50
N LYS A 166 9.58 13.35 7.40
CA LYS A 166 9.99 11.98 7.01
C LYS A 166 8.82 11.28 6.29
N PHE A 167 9.12 10.59 5.20
CA PHE A 167 8.16 9.67 4.58
C PHE A 167 8.76 8.28 4.39
N GLU A 168 7.90 7.29 4.41
CA GLU A 168 8.19 5.92 4.02
C GLU A 168 7.08 5.40 3.12
N ILE A 169 7.43 4.73 2.03
CA ILE A 169 6.51 3.95 1.22
C ILE A 169 6.92 2.50 1.38
N ARG A 170 6.03 1.70 1.94
CA ARG A 170 6.28 0.30 2.24
C ARG A 170 5.63 -0.61 1.20
N PHE A 171 6.29 -1.72 0.91
CA PHE A 171 5.85 -2.80 0.05
C PHE A 171 6.07 -4.11 0.80
N HIS A 172 5.01 -4.60 1.44
CA HIS A 172 5.06 -5.83 2.22
C HIS A 172 5.09 -7.04 1.30
N LEU A 173 5.97 -7.98 1.57
CA LEU A 173 6.07 -9.22 0.83
C LEU A 173 5.42 -10.36 1.61
N GLN A 174 4.89 -11.35 0.90
CA GLN A 174 4.41 -12.56 1.54
C GLN A 174 5.58 -13.26 2.27
N PRO A 175 5.35 -13.94 3.41
CA PRO A 175 6.38 -14.74 4.09
C PRO A 175 7.07 -15.74 3.15
N ASN A 176 8.34 -16.01 3.41
CA ASN A 176 9.20 -16.92 2.65
C ASN A 176 9.59 -16.47 1.23
N ILE A 177 9.25 -15.26 0.80
CA ILE A 177 9.81 -14.66 -0.42
C ILE A 177 11.29 -14.33 -0.16
N LYS A 178 12.17 -14.74 -1.08
CA LYS A 178 13.59 -14.38 -1.03
C LYS A 178 13.81 -13.06 -1.75
N ILE A 179 14.50 -12.13 -1.10
CA ILE A 179 14.83 -10.84 -1.70
C ILE A 179 16.29 -10.48 -1.45
N MET A 180 16.88 -9.77 -2.40
CA MET A 180 18.25 -9.26 -2.28
C MET A 180 18.43 -7.96 -3.06
N LYS A 181 19.25 -7.07 -2.54
CA LYS A 181 19.70 -5.90 -3.30
C LYS A 181 20.74 -6.30 -4.34
N THR A 182 20.71 -5.65 -5.49
CA THR A 182 21.80 -5.72 -6.48
C THR A 182 23.06 -5.06 -5.94
N GLN A 183 24.23 -5.45 -6.46
CA GLN A 183 25.54 -4.90 -6.01
C GLN A 183 25.63 -3.37 -6.09
N ASN A 184 24.97 -2.75 -7.08
CA ASN A 184 24.92 -1.30 -7.23
C ASN A 184 23.85 -0.61 -6.37
N ASN A 185 23.11 -1.35 -5.55
CA ASN A 185 21.99 -0.89 -4.71
C ASN A 185 20.83 -0.19 -5.45
N LYS A 186 20.78 -0.27 -6.79
CA LYS A 186 19.74 0.40 -7.60
C LYS A 186 18.48 -0.41 -7.77
N SER A 187 18.52 -1.70 -7.47
CA SER A 187 17.40 -2.62 -7.66
C SER A 187 17.32 -3.61 -6.51
N ILE A 188 16.13 -4.15 -6.31
CA ILE A 188 15.89 -5.30 -5.44
C ILE A 188 15.37 -6.44 -6.31
N LEU A 189 16.01 -7.59 -6.25
CA LEU A 189 15.57 -8.82 -6.87
C LEU A 189 14.68 -9.59 -5.90
N ILE A 190 13.60 -10.16 -6.42
CA ILE A 190 12.59 -10.89 -5.65
C ILE A 190 12.40 -12.25 -6.31
N ASP A 191 12.48 -13.32 -5.55
CA ASP A 191 12.14 -14.68 -5.97
C ASP A 191 10.81 -15.08 -5.34
N LEU A 192 9.76 -15.07 -6.16
CA LEU A 192 8.44 -15.57 -5.80
C LEU A 192 8.33 -17.02 -6.28
N ASP A 193 8.86 -17.95 -5.51
CA ASP A 193 8.74 -19.38 -5.75
C ASP A 193 9.21 -19.79 -7.16
N GLY A 194 10.46 -19.39 -7.50
CA GLY A 194 11.09 -19.60 -8.79
C GLY A 194 10.68 -18.62 -9.88
N GLN A 195 9.85 -17.64 -9.59
CA GLN A 195 9.51 -16.54 -10.49
C GLN A 195 10.33 -15.31 -10.11
N GLY A 196 11.26 -14.92 -10.97
CA GLY A 196 12.09 -13.74 -10.78
C GLY A 196 11.31 -12.45 -11.00
N TRP A 197 11.48 -11.48 -10.09
CA TRP A 197 10.95 -10.14 -10.20
C TRP A 197 12.02 -9.12 -9.84
N LYS A 198 11.88 -7.93 -10.39
CA LYS A 198 12.78 -6.81 -10.13
C LYS A 198 11.98 -5.59 -9.68
N PHE A 199 12.41 -5.00 -8.57
CA PHE A 199 11.89 -3.74 -8.04
C PHE A 199 12.92 -2.63 -8.25
N ASN A 200 12.49 -1.48 -8.76
CA ASN A 200 13.30 -0.27 -8.95
C ASN A 200 12.57 0.95 -8.40
N SER A 201 13.32 2.01 -8.05
CA SER A 201 12.78 3.33 -7.72
C SER A 201 13.65 4.43 -8.31
N ASN A 202 13.06 5.61 -8.55
CA ASN A 202 13.80 6.83 -8.87
C ASN A 202 14.46 7.46 -7.63
N LYS A 203 14.20 6.93 -6.42
CA LYS A 203 14.88 7.31 -5.19
C LYS A 203 15.95 6.28 -4.85
N ASN A 204 17.12 6.75 -4.41
CA ASN A 204 18.25 5.88 -4.09
C ASN A 204 18.13 5.23 -2.69
N ASN A 205 17.23 5.74 -1.83
CA ASN A 205 17.06 5.27 -0.46
C ASN A 205 16.04 4.13 -0.40
N MET A 206 16.42 2.98 -0.91
CA MET A 206 15.66 1.73 -0.76
C MET A 206 16.31 0.86 0.30
N SER A 207 15.54 0.32 1.24
CA SER A 207 15.95 -0.70 2.21
C SER A 207 15.12 -1.96 2.10
N ILE A 208 15.64 -3.02 2.69
CA ILE A 208 14.91 -4.26 2.98
C ILE A 208 14.81 -4.31 4.50
N ASP A 209 13.60 -4.24 5.02
CA ASP A 209 13.33 -4.22 6.45
C ASP A 209 12.58 -5.51 6.85
N ASN A 210 12.81 -5.98 8.07
CA ASN A 210 12.02 -7.06 8.64
C ASN A 210 10.66 -6.52 9.09
N GLY A 211 9.63 -7.34 8.96
CA GLY A 211 8.26 -7.02 9.33
C GLY A 211 7.52 -8.23 9.91
N LEU A 212 6.25 -8.03 10.21
CA LEU A 212 5.35 -9.05 10.74
C LEU A 212 4.22 -9.29 9.76
N TYR A 213 3.84 -10.55 9.57
CA TYR A 213 2.68 -10.96 8.78
C TYR A 213 1.67 -11.69 9.66
N PHE A 214 0.47 -11.14 9.74
CA PHE A 214 -0.65 -11.63 10.56
C PHE A 214 -1.58 -12.53 9.72
N GLY A 215 -1.04 -13.62 9.19
CA GLY A 215 -1.80 -14.55 8.35
C GLY A 215 -2.76 -15.47 9.12
N GLY A 216 -2.57 -15.60 10.42
CA GLY A 216 -3.44 -16.36 11.31
C GLY A 216 -4.26 -15.45 12.22
N LYS A 217 -5.26 -16.02 12.90
CA LYS A 217 -6.18 -15.27 13.76
C LYS A 217 -5.49 -14.47 14.86
N ASP A 218 -4.60 -15.13 15.63
CA ASP A 218 -3.88 -14.57 16.77
C ASP A 218 -2.39 -14.98 16.73
N SER A 219 -1.85 -15.15 15.54
CA SER A 219 -0.47 -15.52 15.30
C SER A 219 0.16 -14.59 14.25
N PHE A 220 1.48 -14.58 14.23
CA PHE A 220 2.25 -13.88 13.22
C PHE A 220 3.48 -14.69 12.83
N VAL A 221 4.00 -14.39 11.68
CA VAL A 221 5.30 -14.88 11.19
C VAL A 221 6.11 -13.71 10.68
N ASP A 222 7.42 -13.84 10.60
CA ASP A 222 8.27 -12.83 10.02
C ASP A 222 8.06 -12.73 8.51
N ASN A 223 8.13 -11.51 7.99
CA ASN A 223 8.22 -11.23 6.57
C ASN A 223 9.26 -10.15 6.30
N GLN A 224 9.48 -9.84 5.03
CA GLN A 224 10.36 -8.75 4.60
C GLN A 224 9.55 -7.70 3.84
N ASN A 225 9.99 -6.45 3.94
CA ASN A 225 9.39 -5.31 3.29
C ASN A 225 10.43 -4.59 2.47
N ILE A 226 10.06 -4.12 1.28
CA ILE A 226 10.82 -3.09 0.57
C ILE A 226 10.34 -1.75 1.08
N VAL A 227 11.26 -0.86 1.44
CA VAL A 227 10.94 0.48 1.92
C VAL A 227 11.67 1.52 1.07
N ILE A 228 10.93 2.51 0.57
CA ILE A 228 11.49 3.74 -0.01
C ILE A 228 11.30 4.83 1.03
N SER A 229 12.38 5.47 1.47
CA SER A 229 12.34 6.52 2.48
C SER A 229 12.92 7.84 1.98
N GLY A 230 12.53 8.93 2.62
CA GLY A 230 13.05 10.27 2.32
C GLY A 230 12.41 11.36 3.15
N MET A 231 12.68 12.61 2.76
CA MET A 231 12.08 13.81 3.34
C MET A 231 11.23 14.52 2.30
N THR A 232 10.11 15.11 2.74
CA THR A 232 9.27 15.94 1.89
C THR A 232 9.92 17.31 1.73
N ASN A 233 10.53 17.58 0.59
CA ASN A 233 11.28 18.79 0.30
C ASN A 233 10.78 19.57 -0.92
N GLU A 234 9.65 19.16 -1.47
CA GLU A 234 8.99 19.79 -2.61
C GLU A 234 7.47 19.88 -2.33
N GLU A 235 6.79 20.90 -2.89
CA GLU A 235 5.32 21.04 -2.74
C GLU A 235 4.56 19.89 -3.41
N ASN A 236 5.08 19.37 -4.52
CA ASN A 236 4.50 18.27 -5.29
C ASN A 236 5.55 17.21 -5.56
N GLN A 237 5.93 16.49 -4.50
CA GLN A 237 6.96 15.45 -4.61
C GLN A 237 6.38 14.16 -5.20
N THR A 238 7.04 13.64 -6.23
CA THR A 238 6.66 12.37 -6.87
C THR A 238 7.75 11.32 -6.68
N ILE A 239 7.35 10.19 -6.16
CA ILE A 239 8.18 8.99 -6.01
C ILE A 239 7.70 7.96 -7.02
N ARG A 240 8.53 7.65 -8.01
CA ARG A 240 8.26 6.59 -9.00
C ARG A 240 8.92 5.30 -8.56
N TRP A 241 8.19 4.21 -8.69
CA TRP A 241 8.69 2.86 -8.52
C TRP A 241 8.16 1.93 -9.62
N GLU A 242 8.83 0.81 -9.79
CA GLU A 242 8.50 -0.16 -10.83
C GLU A 242 8.74 -1.58 -10.33
N ILE A 243 7.81 -2.48 -10.64
CA ILE A 243 7.90 -3.92 -10.39
C ILE A 243 7.73 -4.63 -11.72
N THR A 244 8.73 -5.39 -12.15
CA THR A 244 8.75 -6.07 -13.45
C THR A 244 9.08 -7.54 -13.26
N LYS A 245 8.35 -8.42 -13.92
CA LYS A 245 8.67 -9.85 -14.01
C LYS A 245 9.89 -10.04 -14.93
N LEU A 246 10.86 -10.88 -14.52
CA LEU A 246 12.06 -11.24 -15.26
C LEU A 246 11.82 -12.43 -16.18
#